data_356c56933d41b343b72a897935c820f0
#
_entry.id   356c56933d41b343b72a897935c820f0
#
_cell.length_a   1.000
_cell.length_b   1.000
_cell.length_c   1.000
_cell.angle_alpha   90.00
_cell.angle_beta   90.00
_cell.angle_gamma   90.00
#
_symmetry.space_group_name_H-M   'P 1'
#
loop_
_entity.id
_entity.type
_entity.pdbx_description
1 polymer ?
#
loop_
_entity_poly.entity_id
_entity_poly.type
_entity_poly.pdbx_seq_one_letter_code
_entity_poly.pdbx_strand_id
1 'polypeptide(L)'
;MKDRLIQVATTGVGAKFKDFEVAYNDSTFRLSDHVGKGHPVIVDFWASWCGPCIRQGEVLKEIYKEYAGKGLEIIGVAVWDEPENTIKAAAEHQYPWEIVPNAQKIPSEIYGFNGIPCIIVFDSEGTIVSRDKQNDALREDVAKVMETAK
;
A
#
# COMPACT_ATOMS: atom_id res chain seq x y z
N MET A 1 -20.40 5.55 -10.07
CA MET A 1 -19.50 6.04 -11.15
C MET A 1 -18.95 7.42 -10.86
N LYS A 2 -19.81 8.40 -10.60
CA LYS A 2 -19.36 9.76 -10.27
C LYS A 2 -18.49 9.81 -9.02
N ASP A 3 -18.93 9.12 -7.97
CA ASP A 3 -18.19 9.13 -6.69
C ASP A 3 -16.80 8.54 -6.84
N ARG A 4 -16.69 7.46 -7.62
CA ARG A 4 -15.41 6.83 -7.87
C ARG A 4 -14.46 7.73 -8.66
N LEU A 5 -14.97 8.45 -9.67
CA LEU A 5 -14.16 9.38 -10.45
C LEU A 5 -13.62 10.52 -9.57
N ILE A 6 -14.47 11.03 -8.68
CA ILE A 6 -14.05 12.06 -7.73
C ILE A 6 -12.95 11.51 -6.80
N GLN A 7 -13.13 10.29 -6.30
CA GLN A 7 -12.14 9.66 -5.42
C GLN A 7 -10.78 9.48 -6.10
N VAL A 8 -10.76 9.01 -7.35
CA VAL A 8 -9.51 8.88 -8.11
C VAL A 8 -8.88 10.25 -8.34
N ALA A 9 -9.67 11.27 -8.69
CA ALA A 9 -9.14 12.62 -8.91
C ALA A 9 -8.52 13.21 -7.63
N THR A 10 -9.10 12.89 -6.45
CA THR A 10 -8.61 13.42 -5.17
C THR A 10 -7.56 12.53 -4.50
N THR A 11 -7.24 11.38 -5.10
CA THR A 11 -6.23 10.45 -4.59
C THR A 11 -5.20 10.05 -5.64
N GLY A 12 -5.01 10.88 -6.64
CA GLY A 12 -3.97 10.68 -7.64
C GLY A 12 -2.64 11.27 -7.20
N VAL A 13 -1.66 11.17 -8.09
CA VAL A 13 -0.33 11.72 -7.84
C VAL A 13 -0.44 13.24 -7.58
N GLY A 14 0.20 13.69 -6.51
CA GLY A 14 0.15 15.09 -6.06
C GLY A 14 -0.84 15.33 -4.94
N ALA A 15 -1.78 14.42 -4.68
CA ALA A 15 -2.77 14.59 -3.62
C ALA A 15 -2.20 14.12 -2.27
N LYS A 16 -2.69 14.73 -1.21
CA LYS A 16 -2.39 14.26 0.14
C LYS A 16 -3.14 12.96 0.42
N PHE A 17 -2.60 12.14 1.30
CA PHE A 17 -3.25 10.88 1.67
C PHE A 17 -4.61 11.13 2.32
N LYS A 18 -5.49 10.16 2.19
CA LYS A 18 -6.75 10.12 2.92
C LYS A 18 -6.67 8.99 3.92
N ASP A 19 -7.00 9.29 5.17
CA ASP A 19 -6.93 8.31 6.24
C ASP A 19 -8.04 7.27 6.13
N PHE A 20 -7.77 6.09 6.65
CA PHE A 20 -8.79 5.07 6.85
C PHE A 20 -8.40 4.19 8.04
N GLU A 21 -9.40 3.53 8.60
CA GLU A 21 -9.21 2.64 9.74
C GLU A 21 -9.67 1.23 9.40
N VAL A 22 -8.96 0.24 9.91
CA VAL A 22 -9.34 -1.17 9.77
C VAL A 22 -9.27 -1.82 11.14
N ALA A 23 -10.36 -2.44 11.56
CA ALA A 23 -10.43 -3.15 12.84
C ALA A 23 -10.28 -4.66 12.60
N TYR A 24 -9.46 -5.30 13.42
CA TYR A 24 -9.31 -6.75 13.42
C TYR A 24 -8.77 -7.22 14.78
N ASN A 25 -9.49 -8.16 15.43
CA ASN A 25 -9.07 -8.77 16.69
C ASN A 25 -8.64 -7.74 17.75
N ASP A 26 -9.51 -6.86 18.16
CA ASP A 26 -9.24 -5.85 19.19
C ASP A 26 -8.15 -4.83 18.84
N SER A 27 -7.65 -4.87 17.61
CA SER A 27 -6.68 -3.89 17.12
C SER A 27 -7.33 -3.00 16.06
N THR A 28 -6.86 -1.77 15.98
CA THR A 28 -7.28 -0.84 14.93
C THR A 28 -6.04 -0.30 14.22
N PHE A 29 -6.01 -0.48 12.91
CA PHE A 29 -5.00 0.11 12.05
C PHE A 29 -5.51 1.46 11.55
N ARG A 30 -4.68 2.50 11.62
CA ARG A 30 -4.97 3.80 11.03
C ARG A 30 -3.83 4.17 10.10
N LEU A 31 -4.15 4.52 8.85
CA LEU A 31 -3.12 4.93 7.90
C LEU A 31 -2.35 6.14 8.40
N SER A 32 -3.03 7.07 9.07
CA SER A 32 -2.42 8.29 9.61
C SER A 32 -1.37 8.03 10.69
N ASP A 33 -1.31 6.82 11.25
CA ASP A 33 -0.25 6.46 12.19
C ASP A 33 1.08 6.17 11.48
N HIS A 34 1.05 6.00 10.17
CA HIS A 34 2.21 5.60 9.36
C HIS A 34 2.60 6.62 8.32
N VAL A 35 1.63 7.20 7.62
CA VAL A 35 1.85 8.12 6.50
C VAL A 35 1.91 9.55 7.01
N GLY A 36 2.84 10.33 6.46
CA GLY A 36 3.02 11.71 6.89
C GLY A 36 3.84 11.87 8.16
N LYS A 37 4.66 10.88 8.48
CA LYS A 37 5.44 10.82 9.72
C LYS A 37 6.94 11.04 9.50
N GLY A 38 7.33 11.56 8.35
CA GLY A 38 8.73 11.90 8.09
C GLY A 38 9.51 10.84 7.35
N HIS A 39 8.85 9.81 6.85
CA HIS A 39 9.49 8.77 6.03
C HIS A 39 8.55 8.32 4.92
N PRO A 40 9.08 7.83 3.78
CA PRO A 40 8.22 7.33 2.70
C PRO A 40 7.54 6.02 3.09
N VAL A 41 6.32 5.81 2.57
CA VAL A 41 5.52 4.61 2.83
C VAL A 41 4.96 4.08 1.52
N ILE A 42 5.08 2.78 1.31
CA ILE A 42 4.38 2.08 0.22
C ILE A 42 3.21 1.33 0.84
N VAL A 43 2.02 1.55 0.31
CA VAL A 43 0.83 0.79 0.70
C VAL A 43 0.46 -0.12 -0.46
N ASP A 44 0.47 -1.42 -0.21
CA ASP A 44 0.18 -2.46 -1.17
C ASP A 44 -1.21 -3.02 -0.89
N PHE A 45 -2.18 -2.65 -1.73
CA PHE A 45 -3.53 -3.21 -1.64
C PHE A 45 -3.55 -4.52 -2.42
N TRP A 46 -3.79 -5.62 -1.72
CA TRP A 46 -3.62 -6.97 -2.26
C TRP A 46 -4.66 -7.93 -1.69
N ALA A 47 -4.64 -9.16 -2.16
CA ALA A 47 -5.45 -10.26 -1.62
C ALA A 47 -4.72 -11.58 -1.83
N SER A 48 -5.00 -12.55 -0.98
CA SER A 48 -4.36 -13.86 -1.03
C SER A 48 -4.65 -14.63 -2.33
N TRP A 49 -5.80 -14.38 -2.94
CA TRP A 49 -6.24 -15.05 -4.17
C TRP A 49 -5.72 -14.37 -5.43
N CYS A 50 -5.02 -13.26 -5.32
CA CYS A 50 -4.63 -12.43 -6.45
C CYS A 50 -3.22 -12.78 -6.93
N GLY A 51 -3.12 -13.53 -8.04
CA GLY A 51 -1.84 -13.91 -8.62
C GLY A 51 -0.93 -12.73 -8.95
N PRO A 52 -1.43 -11.70 -9.67
CA PRO A 52 -0.61 -10.52 -9.95
C PRO A 52 -0.14 -9.80 -8.69
N CYS A 53 -0.95 -9.80 -7.62
CA CYS A 53 -0.54 -9.22 -6.33
C CYS A 53 0.66 -9.97 -5.74
N ILE A 54 0.63 -11.29 -5.82
CA ILE A 54 1.72 -12.11 -5.29
C ILE A 54 3.01 -11.84 -6.08
N ARG A 55 2.91 -11.69 -7.40
CA ARG A 55 4.08 -11.34 -8.22
C ARG A 55 4.67 -9.99 -7.84
N GLN A 56 3.82 -8.99 -7.61
CA GLN A 56 4.30 -7.69 -7.16
C GLN A 56 4.84 -7.74 -5.73
N GLY A 57 4.34 -8.64 -4.91
CA GLY A 57 4.89 -8.89 -3.59
C GLY A 57 6.37 -9.26 -3.63
N GLU A 58 6.78 -10.04 -4.64
CA GLU A 58 8.20 -10.37 -4.82
C GLU A 58 9.02 -9.15 -5.20
N VAL A 59 8.47 -8.28 -6.06
CA VAL A 59 9.12 -7.00 -6.40
C VAL A 59 9.28 -6.15 -5.15
N LEU A 60 8.22 -6.06 -4.34
CA LEU A 60 8.24 -5.28 -3.11
C LEU A 60 9.24 -5.83 -2.08
N LYS A 61 9.43 -7.14 -2.02
CA LYS A 61 10.43 -7.73 -1.13
C LYS A 61 11.84 -7.28 -1.51
N GLU A 62 12.14 -7.20 -2.80
CA GLU A 62 13.43 -6.68 -3.26
C GLU A 62 13.60 -5.20 -2.93
N ILE A 63 12.54 -4.41 -3.14
CA ILE A 63 12.54 -2.98 -2.79
C ILE A 63 12.75 -2.81 -1.29
N TYR A 64 12.06 -3.59 -0.48
CA TYR A 64 12.18 -3.52 0.97
C TYR A 64 13.59 -3.86 1.44
N LYS A 65 14.18 -4.91 0.86
CA LYS A 65 15.54 -5.31 1.18
C LYS A 65 16.54 -4.19 0.92
N GLU A 66 16.32 -3.42 -0.14
CA GLU A 66 17.22 -2.32 -0.51
C GLU A 66 17.00 -1.08 0.37
N TYR A 67 15.76 -0.73 0.70
CA TYR A 67 15.45 0.58 1.27
C TYR A 67 14.92 0.58 2.69
N ALA A 68 14.57 -0.56 3.28
CA ALA A 68 14.02 -0.59 4.64
C ALA A 68 14.99 0.03 5.65
N GLY A 69 16.27 -0.27 5.53
CA GLY A 69 17.31 0.30 6.38
C GLY A 69 17.54 1.79 6.14
N LYS A 70 16.97 2.35 5.09
CA LYS A 70 17.08 3.77 4.75
C LYS A 70 15.79 4.54 5.05
N GLY A 71 14.86 3.92 5.76
CA GLY A 71 13.65 4.57 6.25
C GLY A 71 12.37 4.25 5.49
N LEU A 72 12.40 3.43 4.46
CA LEU A 72 11.18 3.05 3.74
C LEU A 72 10.34 2.09 4.58
N GLU A 73 9.05 2.38 4.68
CA GLU A 73 8.08 1.48 5.28
C GLU A 73 7.18 0.90 4.18
N ILE A 74 6.83 -0.38 4.29
CA ILE A 74 5.82 -1.01 3.43
C ILE A 74 4.73 -1.58 4.31
N ILE A 75 3.48 -1.44 3.88
CA ILE A 75 2.32 -1.99 4.57
C ILE A 75 1.48 -2.73 3.53
N GLY A 76 1.15 -3.99 3.81
CA GLY A 76 0.27 -4.77 2.96
C GLY A 76 -1.15 -4.75 3.52
N VAL A 77 -2.06 -4.09 2.82
CA VAL A 77 -3.46 -3.95 3.24
C VAL A 77 -4.31 -4.87 2.38
N ALA A 78 -4.87 -5.90 3.00
CA ALA A 78 -5.66 -6.90 2.26
C ALA A 78 -7.09 -6.43 2.06
N VAL A 79 -7.53 -6.44 0.81
CA VAL A 79 -8.88 -6.06 0.42
C VAL A 79 -9.61 -7.26 -0.17
N TRP A 80 -10.92 -7.32 0.01
CA TRP A 80 -11.78 -8.36 -0.59
C TRP A 80 -11.31 -9.78 -0.31
N ASP A 81 -10.86 -10.05 0.92
CA ASP A 81 -10.22 -11.30 1.28
C ASP A 81 -10.65 -11.75 2.67
N GLU A 82 -10.67 -13.07 2.88
CA GLU A 82 -10.89 -13.61 4.22
C GLU A 82 -9.65 -13.40 5.07
N PRO A 83 -9.76 -12.83 6.28
CA PRO A 83 -8.58 -12.51 7.09
C PRO A 83 -7.64 -13.69 7.34
N GLU A 84 -8.20 -14.89 7.58
CA GLU A 84 -7.38 -16.08 7.80
C GLU A 84 -6.53 -16.43 6.58
N ASN A 85 -7.11 -16.26 5.38
CA ASN A 85 -6.38 -16.52 4.13
C ASN A 85 -5.29 -15.47 3.91
N THR A 86 -5.56 -14.22 4.26
CA THR A 86 -4.56 -13.15 4.20
C THR A 86 -3.35 -13.48 5.08
N ILE A 87 -3.61 -13.84 6.33
CA ILE A 87 -2.55 -14.12 7.30
C ILE A 87 -1.72 -15.31 6.84
N LYS A 88 -2.39 -16.36 6.37
CA LYS A 88 -1.72 -17.56 5.88
C LYS A 88 -0.82 -17.27 4.68
N ALA A 89 -1.34 -16.53 3.69
CA ALA A 89 -0.58 -16.19 2.50
C ALA A 89 0.62 -15.29 2.82
N ALA A 90 0.44 -14.31 3.70
CA ALA A 90 1.54 -13.45 4.13
C ALA A 90 2.67 -14.24 4.78
N ALA A 91 2.32 -15.23 5.60
CA ALA A 91 3.31 -16.10 6.22
C ALA A 91 4.00 -17.00 5.18
N GLU A 92 3.23 -17.59 4.27
CA GLU A 92 3.78 -18.48 3.22
C GLU A 92 4.75 -17.75 2.32
N HIS A 93 4.43 -16.50 1.94
CA HIS A 93 5.27 -15.68 1.08
C HIS A 93 6.34 -14.90 1.86
N GLN A 94 6.32 -15.01 3.19
CA GLN A 94 7.34 -14.41 4.06
C GLN A 94 7.47 -12.90 3.85
N TYR A 95 6.33 -12.21 3.80
CA TYR A 95 6.34 -10.75 3.69
C TYR A 95 6.88 -10.15 5.00
N PRO A 96 7.95 -9.33 4.94
CA PRO A 96 8.60 -8.83 6.16
C PRO A 96 7.98 -7.56 6.73
N TRP A 97 6.94 -7.03 6.11
CA TRP A 97 6.27 -5.79 6.54
C TRP A 97 4.96 -6.08 7.25
N GLU A 98 4.37 -5.04 7.82
CA GLU A 98 3.08 -5.15 8.49
C GLU A 98 1.98 -5.56 7.51
N ILE A 99 1.15 -6.49 7.95
CA ILE A 99 0.00 -6.97 7.18
C ILE A 99 -1.26 -6.52 7.92
N VAL A 100 -2.16 -5.88 7.19
CA VAL A 100 -3.45 -5.44 7.72
C VAL A 100 -4.54 -6.31 7.09
N PRO A 101 -5.05 -7.31 7.82
CA PRO A 101 -6.15 -8.14 7.28
C PRO A 101 -7.48 -7.42 7.48
N ASN A 102 -8.48 -7.85 6.72
CA ASN A 102 -9.88 -7.43 6.94
C ASN A 102 -10.22 -6.00 6.51
N ALA A 103 -9.44 -5.38 5.63
CA ALA A 103 -9.80 -4.05 5.14
C ALA A 103 -11.02 -4.07 4.23
N GLN A 104 -11.26 -5.18 3.56
CA GLN A 104 -12.40 -5.40 2.68
C GLN A 104 -12.54 -4.28 1.64
N LYS A 105 -13.65 -3.57 1.58
CA LYS A 105 -13.87 -2.52 0.58
C LYS A 105 -13.54 -1.12 1.08
N ILE A 106 -13.11 -0.97 2.33
CA ILE A 106 -12.86 0.35 2.90
C ILE A 106 -11.87 1.17 2.06
N PRO A 107 -10.65 0.64 1.79
CA PRO A 107 -9.70 1.45 1.01
C PRO A 107 -10.14 1.67 -0.43
N SER A 108 -10.77 0.70 -1.06
CA SER A 108 -11.16 0.84 -2.46
C SER A 108 -12.20 1.93 -2.66
N GLU A 109 -13.11 2.10 -1.69
CA GLU A 109 -14.10 3.17 -1.75
C GLU A 109 -13.47 4.55 -1.54
N ILE A 110 -12.44 4.63 -0.70
CA ILE A 110 -11.77 5.90 -0.39
C ILE A 110 -10.81 6.31 -1.52
N TYR A 111 -10.02 5.36 -2.03
CA TYR A 111 -9.02 5.63 -3.05
C TYR A 111 -9.49 5.37 -4.46
N GLY A 112 -10.70 4.87 -4.64
CA GLY A 112 -11.33 4.78 -5.94
C GLY A 112 -10.75 3.72 -6.88
N PHE A 113 -10.31 2.56 -6.35
CA PHE A 113 -9.87 1.47 -7.21
C PHE A 113 -10.87 0.32 -7.18
N ASN A 114 -10.95 -0.42 -8.29
CA ASN A 114 -11.82 -1.59 -8.40
C ASN A 114 -11.08 -2.84 -8.85
N GLY A 115 -9.77 -2.78 -8.89
CA GLY A 115 -8.92 -3.92 -9.22
C GLY A 115 -7.64 -3.87 -8.42
N ILE A 116 -6.99 -5.01 -8.24
CA ILE A 116 -5.74 -5.14 -7.53
C ILE A 116 -4.75 -5.93 -8.39
N PRO A 117 -3.44 -5.74 -8.23
CA PRO A 117 -2.80 -4.92 -7.20
C PRO A 117 -3.01 -3.42 -7.44
N CYS A 118 -3.12 -2.67 -6.36
CA CYS A 118 -3.07 -1.22 -6.38
C CYS A 118 -1.98 -0.81 -5.40
N ILE A 119 -0.89 -0.28 -5.89
CA ILE A 119 0.27 0.07 -5.07
C ILE A 119 0.42 1.57 -5.09
N ILE A 120 0.39 2.20 -3.92
CA ILE A 120 0.49 3.65 -3.79
C ILE A 120 1.74 3.96 -2.97
N VAL A 121 2.54 4.91 -3.46
CA VAL A 121 3.74 5.38 -2.77
C VAL A 121 3.49 6.79 -2.27
N PHE A 122 3.72 6.99 -0.98
CA PHE A 122 3.59 8.29 -0.30
C PHE A 122 4.99 8.78 0.06
N ASP A 123 5.23 10.08 -0.12
CA ASP A 123 6.47 10.68 0.34
C ASP A 123 6.44 10.91 1.86
N SER A 124 7.50 11.49 2.39
CA SER A 124 7.66 11.71 3.83
C SER A 124 6.58 12.60 4.44
N GLU A 125 5.94 13.42 3.63
CA GLU A 125 4.89 14.34 4.07
C GLU A 125 3.49 13.79 3.85
N GLY A 126 3.36 12.58 3.27
CA GLY A 126 2.07 11.97 3.00
C GLY A 126 1.45 12.37 1.68
N THR A 127 2.23 12.88 0.74
CA THR A 127 1.78 13.18 -0.61
C THR A 127 1.96 11.94 -1.48
N ILE A 128 0.96 11.64 -2.30
CA ILE A 128 1.03 10.52 -3.25
C ILE A 128 2.00 10.89 -4.36
N VAL A 129 3.05 10.11 -4.53
CA VAL A 129 4.06 10.34 -5.55
C VAL A 129 4.08 9.27 -6.63
N SER A 130 3.40 8.14 -6.40
CA SER A 130 3.27 7.07 -7.38
C SER A 130 1.99 6.31 -7.12
N ARG A 131 1.31 5.91 -8.20
CA ARG A 131 0.09 5.12 -8.09
C ARG A 131 -0.06 4.24 -9.33
N ASP A 132 -0.50 2.99 -9.10
CA ASP A 132 -0.82 2.02 -10.17
C ASP A 132 0.38 1.63 -11.03
N LYS A 133 1.58 1.75 -10.48
CA LYS A 133 2.81 1.31 -11.14
C LYS A 133 3.21 -0.07 -10.66
N GLN A 134 3.90 -0.83 -11.53
CA GLN A 134 4.37 -2.17 -11.23
C GLN A 134 5.78 -2.34 -11.79
N ASN A 135 6.50 -3.34 -11.28
CA ASN A 135 7.80 -3.75 -11.80
C ASN A 135 8.80 -2.58 -11.88
N ASP A 136 9.41 -2.34 -13.01
CA ASP A 136 10.45 -1.33 -13.15
C ASP A 136 9.94 0.09 -12.95
N ALA A 137 8.72 0.38 -13.41
CA ALA A 137 8.12 1.70 -13.20
C ALA A 137 7.94 2.00 -11.71
N LEU A 138 7.53 0.99 -10.94
CA LEU A 138 7.42 1.13 -9.49
C LEU A 138 8.80 1.33 -8.86
N ARG A 139 9.80 0.54 -9.28
CA ARG A 139 11.17 0.68 -8.76
C ARG A 139 11.73 2.08 -9.01
N GLU A 140 11.49 2.63 -10.20
CA GLU A 140 11.94 3.98 -10.54
C GLU A 140 11.31 5.04 -9.64
N ASP A 141 10.00 4.94 -9.42
CA ASP A 141 9.30 5.90 -8.57
C ASP A 141 9.77 5.81 -7.11
N VAL A 142 10.02 4.60 -6.62
CA VAL A 142 10.55 4.40 -5.26
C VAL A 142 11.96 4.98 -5.15
N ALA A 143 12.82 4.75 -6.13
CA ALA A 143 14.17 5.31 -6.12
C ALA A 143 14.13 6.84 -6.03
N LYS A 144 13.21 7.47 -6.78
CA LYS A 144 13.06 8.94 -6.75
C LYS A 144 12.63 9.44 -5.38
N VAL A 145 11.62 8.80 -4.77
CA VAL A 145 11.14 9.25 -3.47
C VAL A 145 12.21 9.05 -2.39
N MET A 146 12.99 7.99 -2.50
CA MET A 146 14.08 7.75 -1.54
C MET A 146 15.19 8.79 -1.66
N GLU A 147 15.47 9.30 -2.86
CA GLU A 147 16.44 10.37 -3.04
C GLU A 147 16.00 11.66 -2.35
N THR A 148 14.71 11.97 -2.39
CA THR A 148 14.17 13.21 -1.81
C THR A 148 13.91 13.10 -0.31
N ALA A 149 13.96 11.90 0.25
CA ALA A 149 13.65 11.65 1.66
C ALA A 149 14.82 11.88 2.63
N LYS A 150 15.89 12.45 2.17
CA LYS A 150 17.09 12.68 2.98
C LYS A 150 16.94 13.76 4.03
#